data_0c4000107481d5903782f2377e7ee54e
#
_entry.id   0c4000107481d5903782f2377e7ee54e
#
_cell.length_a   1.000
_cell.length_b   1.000
_cell.length_c   1.000
_cell.angle_alpha   90.00
_cell.angle_beta   90.00
_cell.angle_gamma   90.00
#
_symmetry.space_group_name_H-M   'P 1'
#
loop_
_entity.id
_entity.type
_entity.pdbx_description
1 polymer ?
#
loop_
_entity_poly.entity_id
_entity_poly.type
_entity_poly.pdbx_seq_one_letter_code
_entity_poly.pdbx_strand_id
1 'polypeptide(L)'
;GNLVTVIPDGTLINLFTKIVNIGGIDIATLAVIRSGNQGATWSQPFHISDLLAVGTRDPETGTLIRDGSILAQIATGPDGKLYVVWQDSRFSGGLIDGIAFSQSTDGGLTWSNPIQINSDHNVQAMIPTVHVRPDGVIGVAYYDLRSNTSDPATLLTDYWLATSEDGLNWSESRITKPFDYTTAPFAGGYFIGDYQSLVSSNNVFIPFFVKTNSGNFVNRTDVFAAPAIFRAIGKSYIPASATPKRSASIGRRVHENNQ
;
A
#
# COMPACT_ATOMS: atom_id res chain seq x y z
N GLY A 1 -11.92 2.65 6.28
CA GLY A 1 -11.67 3.63 5.21
C GLY A 1 -12.67 3.48 4.08
N ASN A 2 -12.92 4.57 3.37
CA ASN A 2 -13.70 4.59 2.14
C ASN A 2 -12.83 5.16 1.03
N LEU A 3 -12.79 4.48 -0.12
CA LEU A 3 -12.08 4.96 -1.31
C LEU A 3 -13.00 4.92 -2.52
N VAL A 4 -13.12 6.04 -3.20
CA VAL A 4 -13.95 6.16 -4.42
C VAL A 4 -13.05 6.21 -5.64
N THR A 5 -13.36 5.38 -6.63
CA THR A 5 -12.78 5.44 -7.97
C THR A 5 -13.90 5.51 -9.00
N VAL A 6 -13.57 5.88 -10.24
CA VAL A 6 -14.52 6.02 -11.34
C VAL A 6 -14.06 5.13 -12.48
N ILE A 7 -14.94 4.28 -13.00
CA ILE A 7 -14.67 3.49 -14.21
C ILE A 7 -15.03 4.31 -15.47
N PRO A 8 -14.53 3.91 -16.67
CA PRO A 8 -14.64 4.73 -17.89
C PRO A 8 -16.06 5.10 -18.33
N ASP A 9 -17.08 4.34 -17.94
CA ASP A 9 -18.50 4.65 -18.22
C ASP A 9 -19.12 5.70 -17.27
N GLY A 10 -18.32 6.22 -16.32
CA GLY A 10 -18.72 7.20 -15.31
C GLY A 10 -19.32 6.60 -14.04
N THR A 11 -19.40 5.27 -13.91
CA THR A 11 -19.88 4.62 -12.69
C THR A 11 -18.88 4.85 -11.55
N LEU A 12 -19.38 5.31 -10.41
CA LEU A 12 -18.61 5.44 -9.18
C LEU A 12 -18.56 4.09 -8.46
N ILE A 13 -17.38 3.74 -7.98
CA ILE A 13 -17.14 2.55 -7.17
C ILE A 13 -16.58 3.03 -5.82
N ASN A 14 -17.24 2.70 -4.72
CA ASN A 14 -16.73 2.99 -3.37
C ASN A 14 -16.34 1.68 -2.69
N LEU A 15 -15.04 1.51 -2.47
CA LEU A 15 -14.47 0.43 -1.66
C LEU A 15 -14.58 0.78 -0.18
N PHE A 16 -14.97 -0.19 0.65
CA PHE A 16 -14.98 -0.04 2.11
C PHE A 16 -14.77 -1.37 2.84
N THR A 17 -14.31 -1.29 4.08
CA THR A 17 -14.30 -2.40 5.01
C THR A 17 -15.59 -2.38 5.81
N LYS A 18 -16.37 -3.46 5.71
CA LYS A 18 -17.56 -3.69 6.52
C LYS A 18 -17.18 -4.52 7.73
N ILE A 19 -17.46 -4.01 8.93
CA ILE A 19 -17.24 -4.72 10.19
C ILE A 19 -18.61 -4.99 10.81
N VAL A 20 -18.86 -6.25 11.16
CA VAL A 20 -20.10 -6.69 11.81
C VAL A 20 -19.74 -7.49 13.05
N ASN A 21 -20.31 -7.11 14.20
CA ASN A 21 -20.16 -7.90 15.42
C ASN A 21 -21.22 -9.00 15.47
N ILE A 22 -20.78 -10.27 15.54
CA ILE A 22 -21.64 -11.44 15.67
C ILE A 22 -21.22 -12.20 16.91
N GLY A 23 -22.06 -12.16 17.94
CA GLY A 23 -21.78 -12.88 19.18
C GLY A 23 -20.52 -12.43 19.91
N GLY A 24 -20.13 -11.16 19.80
CA GLY A 24 -18.92 -10.61 20.42
C GLY A 24 -17.65 -10.74 19.55
N ILE A 25 -17.76 -11.31 18.35
CA ILE A 25 -16.66 -11.46 17.40
C ILE A 25 -16.87 -10.46 16.24
N ASP A 26 -15.87 -9.62 16.00
CA ASP A 26 -15.88 -8.71 14.85
C ASP A 26 -15.45 -9.47 13.58
N ILE A 27 -16.33 -9.49 12.60
CA ILE A 27 -16.08 -10.04 11.27
C ILE A 27 -15.91 -8.88 10.31
N ALA A 28 -14.74 -8.80 9.69
CA ALA A 28 -14.40 -7.78 8.71
C ALA A 28 -14.45 -8.37 7.30
N THR A 29 -15.08 -7.63 6.37
CA THR A 29 -15.15 -7.99 4.95
C THR A 29 -14.88 -6.78 4.09
N LEU A 30 -14.27 -7.00 2.93
CA LEU A 30 -14.10 -5.98 1.89
C LEU A 30 -15.27 -6.04 0.92
N ALA A 31 -15.84 -4.90 0.62
CA ALA A 31 -16.97 -4.77 -0.30
C ALA A 31 -16.89 -3.47 -1.10
N VAL A 32 -17.59 -3.42 -2.22
CA VAL A 32 -17.85 -2.20 -2.97
C VAL A 32 -19.34 -1.93 -3.08
N ILE A 33 -19.70 -0.65 -3.17
CA ILE A 33 -21.00 -0.18 -3.67
C ILE A 33 -20.78 0.62 -4.94
N ARG A 34 -21.80 0.65 -5.80
CA ARG A 34 -21.76 1.26 -7.13
C ARG A 34 -22.82 2.33 -7.29
N SER A 35 -22.48 3.41 -8.00
CA SER A 35 -23.44 4.44 -8.40
C SER A 35 -23.28 4.78 -9.88
N GLY A 36 -24.32 4.59 -10.67
CA GLY A 36 -24.38 5.00 -12.08
C GLY A 36 -24.99 6.39 -12.28
N ASN A 37 -25.27 7.15 -11.23
CA ASN A 37 -25.94 8.45 -11.27
C ASN A 37 -25.23 9.50 -10.40
N GLN A 38 -23.91 9.53 -10.47
CA GLN A 38 -23.04 10.52 -9.81
C GLN A 38 -23.21 10.57 -8.27
N GLY A 39 -23.50 9.42 -7.65
CA GLY A 39 -23.62 9.30 -6.21
C GLY A 39 -25.02 9.59 -5.66
N ALA A 40 -26.00 9.89 -6.52
CA ALA A 40 -27.38 10.15 -6.07
C ALA A 40 -28.02 8.92 -5.42
N THR A 41 -27.74 7.73 -5.95
CA THR A 41 -28.13 6.46 -5.34
C THR A 41 -26.99 5.44 -5.44
N TRP A 42 -26.95 4.47 -4.53
CA TRP A 42 -25.95 3.44 -4.45
C TRP A 42 -26.58 2.05 -4.42
N SER A 43 -25.89 1.07 -4.98
CA SER A 43 -26.30 -0.33 -4.95
C SER A 43 -26.20 -0.93 -3.55
N GLN A 44 -26.72 -2.15 -3.39
CA GLN A 44 -26.32 -3.02 -2.29
C GLN A 44 -24.82 -3.37 -2.43
N PRO A 45 -24.14 -3.73 -1.31
CA PRO A 45 -22.74 -4.10 -1.35
C PRO A 45 -22.49 -5.38 -2.17
N PHE A 46 -21.44 -5.34 -3.00
CA PHE A 46 -20.85 -6.51 -3.64
C PHE A 46 -19.63 -6.93 -2.82
N HIS A 47 -19.63 -8.17 -2.37
CA HIS A 47 -18.55 -8.75 -1.58
C HIS A 47 -17.30 -8.98 -2.42
N ILE A 48 -16.13 -8.61 -1.92
CA ILE A 48 -14.83 -8.88 -2.53
C ILE A 48 -14.20 -10.09 -1.85
N SER A 49 -13.99 -10.01 -0.54
CA SER A 49 -13.32 -11.02 0.26
C SER A 49 -13.58 -10.79 1.75
N ASP A 50 -13.43 -11.84 2.55
CA ASP A 50 -13.19 -11.66 3.98
C ASP A 50 -11.82 -11.02 4.19
N LEU A 51 -11.71 -10.17 5.20
CA LEU A 51 -10.47 -9.52 5.60
C LEU A 51 -9.89 -10.27 6.80
N LEU A 52 -8.79 -11.01 6.57
CA LEU A 52 -8.18 -11.88 7.57
C LEU A 52 -6.83 -11.34 8.07
N ALA A 53 -6.65 -10.03 8.05
CA ALA A 53 -5.43 -9.40 8.54
C ALA A 53 -5.26 -9.60 10.06
N VAL A 54 -4.04 -9.92 10.49
CA VAL A 54 -3.65 -10.06 11.89
C VAL A 54 -2.82 -8.88 12.41
N GLY A 55 -2.40 -8.00 11.50
CA GLY A 55 -1.54 -6.84 11.77
C GLY A 55 -0.07 -7.22 11.94
N THR A 56 0.78 -6.26 11.64
CA THR A 56 2.23 -6.44 11.62
C THR A 56 2.85 -6.20 13.00
N ARG A 57 3.85 -7.00 13.33
CA ARG A 57 4.65 -6.86 14.56
C ARG A 57 6.13 -7.02 14.24
N ASP A 58 6.94 -6.38 15.05
CA ASP A 58 8.36 -6.71 15.13
C ASP A 58 8.50 -8.18 15.55
N PRO A 59 9.10 -9.04 14.72
CA PRO A 59 9.16 -10.47 15.01
C PRO A 59 10.03 -10.81 16.22
N GLU A 60 11.00 -9.94 16.59
CA GLU A 60 11.93 -10.20 17.68
C GLU A 60 11.39 -9.71 19.04
N THR A 61 10.69 -8.57 19.05
CA THR A 61 10.22 -7.95 20.30
C THR A 61 8.70 -8.08 20.51
N GLY A 62 7.95 -8.43 19.48
CA GLY A 62 6.48 -8.44 19.50
C GLY A 62 5.86 -7.04 19.47
N THR A 63 6.66 -5.98 19.35
CA THR A 63 6.17 -4.60 19.31
C THR A 63 5.27 -4.39 18.10
N LEU A 64 4.10 -3.79 18.32
CA LEU A 64 3.15 -3.50 17.25
C LEU A 64 3.73 -2.51 16.23
N ILE A 65 3.46 -2.76 14.96
CA ILE A 65 3.50 -1.76 13.91
C ILE A 65 2.06 -1.32 13.66
N ARG A 66 1.81 -0.01 13.74
CA ARG A 66 0.53 0.54 13.32
C ARG A 66 0.53 0.64 11.79
N ASP A 67 -0.01 -0.36 11.15
CA ASP A 67 0.09 -0.60 9.69
C ASP A 67 -1.20 -0.34 8.91
N GLY A 68 -2.29 0.01 9.61
CA GLY A 68 -3.57 0.23 8.95
C GLY A 68 -4.11 -1.03 8.23
N SER A 69 -3.90 -2.22 8.79
CA SER A 69 -4.23 -3.53 8.19
C SER A 69 -5.68 -3.69 7.70
N ILE A 70 -6.61 -2.85 8.17
CA ILE A 70 -8.01 -2.80 7.69
C ILE A 70 -8.23 -1.87 6.49
N LEU A 71 -7.18 -1.21 5.99
CA LEU A 71 -7.26 -0.18 4.95
C LEU A 71 -6.88 -0.78 3.59
N ALA A 72 -7.83 -1.39 2.90
CA ALA A 72 -7.64 -1.83 1.52
C ALA A 72 -7.55 -0.64 0.56
N GLN A 73 -6.88 -0.85 -0.58
CA GLN A 73 -6.68 0.14 -1.64
C GLN A 73 -7.30 -0.36 -2.94
N ILE A 74 -7.83 0.56 -3.76
CA ILE A 74 -8.44 0.26 -5.07
C ILE A 74 -7.87 1.15 -6.16
N ALA A 75 -7.69 0.59 -7.35
CA ALA A 75 -7.39 1.32 -8.58
C ALA A 75 -8.25 0.84 -9.73
N THR A 76 -8.48 1.74 -10.70
CA THR A 76 -9.18 1.44 -11.96
C THR A 76 -8.18 1.43 -13.10
N GLY A 77 -8.21 0.40 -13.93
CA GLY A 77 -7.48 0.33 -15.19
C GLY A 77 -8.14 1.13 -16.31
N PRO A 78 -7.41 1.46 -17.38
CA PRO A 78 -7.94 2.20 -18.53
C PRO A 78 -9.04 1.43 -19.26
N ASP A 79 -9.10 0.11 -19.11
CA ASP A 79 -10.11 -0.79 -19.65
C ASP A 79 -11.32 -1.00 -18.72
N GLY A 80 -11.37 -0.28 -17.58
CA GLY A 80 -12.45 -0.35 -16.60
C GLY A 80 -12.35 -1.51 -15.62
N LYS A 81 -11.31 -2.34 -15.70
CA LYS A 81 -11.03 -3.34 -14.68
C LYS A 81 -10.70 -2.66 -13.36
N LEU A 82 -11.06 -3.32 -12.28
CA LEU A 82 -10.81 -2.87 -10.92
C LEU A 82 -9.82 -3.80 -10.23
N TYR A 83 -8.96 -3.23 -9.41
CA TYR A 83 -7.91 -3.94 -8.71
C TYR A 83 -7.91 -3.51 -7.25
N VAL A 84 -7.96 -4.47 -6.32
CA VAL A 84 -7.96 -4.22 -4.88
C VAL A 84 -6.80 -4.95 -4.23
N VAL A 85 -6.08 -4.27 -3.32
CA VAL A 85 -4.99 -4.82 -2.53
C VAL A 85 -5.21 -4.55 -1.05
N TRP A 86 -4.78 -5.49 -0.19
CA TRP A 86 -4.87 -5.38 1.26
C TRP A 86 -3.88 -6.31 1.96
N GLN A 87 -3.72 -6.13 3.27
CA GLN A 87 -2.99 -7.08 4.12
C GLN A 87 -3.89 -8.27 4.47
N ASP A 88 -3.34 -9.48 4.40
CA ASP A 88 -4.10 -10.69 4.66
C ASP A 88 -3.23 -11.85 5.13
N SER A 89 -3.63 -12.53 6.18
CA SER A 89 -2.90 -13.65 6.78
C SER A 89 -3.31 -15.03 6.26
N ARG A 90 -4.29 -15.13 5.33
CA ARG A 90 -4.78 -16.42 4.81
C ARG A 90 -3.70 -17.30 4.20
N PHE A 91 -2.68 -16.68 3.61
CA PHE A 91 -1.60 -17.38 2.90
C PHE A 91 -0.58 -18.02 3.85
N SER A 92 -0.54 -17.53 5.10
CA SER A 92 0.33 -18.05 6.17
C SER A 92 -0.41 -18.92 7.19
N GLY A 93 -1.69 -19.23 6.95
CA GLY A 93 -2.53 -19.91 7.93
C GLY A 93 -2.88 -19.06 9.15
N GLY A 94 -2.90 -17.72 9.01
CA GLY A 94 -3.25 -16.80 10.09
C GLY A 94 -2.08 -16.35 10.96
N LEU A 95 -0.83 -16.57 10.52
CA LEU A 95 0.37 -16.25 11.32
C LEU A 95 0.92 -14.86 11.05
N ILE A 96 1.04 -14.49 9.78
CA ILE A 96 1.59 -13.21 9.32
C ILE A 96 0.81 -12.69 8.13
N ASP A 97 0.76 -11.37 7.96
CA ASP A 97 0.14 -10.75 6.80
C ASP A 97 1.09 -10.76 5.60
N GLY A 98 0.54 -11.12 4.43
CA GLY A 98 1.10 -10.85 3.12
C GLY A 98 0.24 -9.82 2.38
N ILE A 99 0.61 -9.47 1.15
CA ILE A 99 -0.18 -8.58 0.30
C ILE A 99 -1.11 -9.42 -0.58
N ALA A 100 -2.40 -9.34 -0.29
CA ALA A 100 -3.46 -9.92 -1.08
C ALA A 100 -3.86 -9.00 -2.24
N PHE A 101 -4.25 -9.61 -3.35
CA PHE A 101 -4.74 -8.95 -4.55
C PHE A 101 -5.99 -9.66 -5.08
N SER A 102 -6.97 -8.88 -5.53
CA SER A 102 -8.15 -9.36 -6.27
C SER A 102 -8.50 -8.38 -7.38
N GLN A 103 -9.08 -8.89 -8.45
CA GLN A 103 -9.52 -8.07 -9.60
C GLN A 103 -10.95 -8.37 -10.00
N SER A 104 -11.59 -7.35 -10.61
CA SER A 104 -12.90 -7.45 -11.23
C SER A 104 -12.80 -6.98 -12.68
N THR A 105 -13.43 -7.72 -13.58
CA THR A 105 -13.51 -7.41 -15.02
C THR A 105 -14.90 -6.96 -15.48
N ASP A 106 -15.84 -6.86 -14.55
CA ASP A 106 -17.26 -6.55 -14.80
C ASP A 106 -17.76 -5.32 -14.03
N GLY A 107 -16.81 -4.41 -13.70
CA GLY A 107 -17.12 -3.17 -13.00
C GLY A 107 -17.42 -3.37 -11.51
N GLY A 108 -16.92 -4.42 -10.88
CA GLY A 108 -17.05 -4.65 -9.44
C GLY A 108 -18.27 -5.47 -9.04
N LEU A 109 -18.91 -6.16 -9.99
CA LEU A 109 -20.03 -7.06 -9.70
C LEU A 109 -19.53 -8.41 -9.17
N THR A 110 -18.44 -8.93 -9.76
CA THR A 110 -17.75 -10.15 -9.30
C THR A 110 -16.24 -9.92 -9.19
N TRP A 111 -15.57 -10.71 -8.33
CA TRP A 111 -14.17 -10.56 -8.00
C TRP A 111 -13.44 -11.90 -8.06
N SER A 112 -12.18 -11.88 -8.46
CA SER A 112 -11.33 -13.06 -8.44
C SER A 112 -11.05 -13.51 -7.00
N ASN A 113 -10.74 -14.80 -6.83
CA ASN A 113 -10.20 -15.25 -5.55
C ASN A 113 -8.90 -14.49 -5.24
N PRO A 114 -8.67 -14.13 -3.96
CA PRO A 114 -7.44 -13.47 -3.56
C PRO A 114 -6.20 -14.31 -3.84
N ILE A 115 -5.15 -13.67 -4.35
CA ILE A 115 -3.81 -14.26 -4.50
C ILE A 115 -2.80 -13.42 -3.71
N GLN A 116 -1.73 -14.05 -3.24
CA GLN A 116 -0.59 -13.35 -2.64
C GLN A 116 0.35 -12.86 -3.72
N ILE A 117 0.77 -11.59 -3.65
CA ILE A 117 1.62 -10.99 -4.69
C ILE A 117 3.03 -10.62 -4.24
N ASN A 118 3.30 -10.48 -2.93
CA ASN A 118 4.66 -10.35 -2.45
C ASN A 118 5.42 -11.67 -2.61
N SER A 119 6.64 -11.63 -3.17
CA SER A 119 7.38 -12.84 -3.55
C SER A 119 7.94 -13.61 -2.36
N ASP A 120 8.28 -12.94 -1.26
CA ASP A 120 8.69 -13.61 -0.04
C ASP A 120 7.48 -13.86 0.85
N HIS A 121 7.03 -15.11 0.90
CA HIS A 121 5.84 -15.54 1.64
C HIS A 121 6.12 -15.81 3.12
N ASN A 122 7.38 -15.74 3.56
CA ASN A 122 7.79 -16.07 4.93
C ASN A 122 7.98 -14.83 5.80
N VAL A 123 7.79 -13.64 5.24
CA VAL A 123 7.95 -12.38 5.96
C VAL A 123 6.67 -11.55 5.91
N GLN A 124 6.49 -10.75 6.94
CA GLN A 124 5.36 -9.82 7.00
C GLN A 124 5.49 -8.73 5.95
N ALA A 125 4.40 -8.45 5.23
CA ALA A 125 4.28 -7.36 4.27
C ALA A 125 3.07 -6.49 4.62
N MET A 126 3.21 -5.15 4.47
CA MET A 126 2.26 -4.19 5.03
C MET A 126 2.09 -2.94 4.18
N ILE A 127 1.00 -2.23 4.44
CA ILE A 127 0.64 -0.91 3.90
C ILE A 127 0.74 -0.90 2.36
N PRO A 128 -0.04 -1.73 1.65
CA PRO A 128 -0.03 -1.73 0.20
C PRO A 128 -0.72 -0.50 -0.39
N THR A 129 -0.26 -0.07 -1.56
CA THR A 129 -0.98 0.86 -2.44
C THR A 129 -0.95 0.34 -3.88
N VAL A 130 -1.99 0.63 -4.66
CA VAL A 130 -2.13 0.14 -6.04
C VAL A 130 -2.38 1.28 -7.01
N HIS A 131 -1.79 1.21 -8.19
CA HIS A 131 -2.02 2.10 -9.30
C HIS A 131 -1.93 1.34 -10.63
N VAL A 132 -2.70 1.75 -11.62
CA VAL A 132 -2.63 1.19 -12.97
C VAL A 132 -2.18 2.28 -13.92
N ARG A 133 -1.14 1.97 -14.71
CA ARG A 133 -0.62 2.88 -15.74
C ARG A 133 -1.60 2.99 -16.92
N PRO A 134 -1.48 4.04 -17.75
CA PRO A 134 -2.32 4.19 -18.95
C PRO A 134 -2.19 3.04 -19.97
N ASP A 135 -1.08 2.29 -19.95
CA ASP A 135 -0.85 1.11 -20.81
C ASP A 135 -1.38 -0.20 -20.18
N GLY A 136 -2.06 -0.12 -19.03
CA GLY A 136 -2.70 -1.25 -18.35
C GLY A 136 -1.79 -2.00 -17.36
N VAL A 137 -0.50 -1.64 -17.26
CA VAL A 137 0.39 -2.28 -16.28
C VAL A 137 -0.01 -1.91 -14.86
N ILE A 138 -0.21 -2.92 -14.03
CA ILE A 138 -0.57 -2.79 -12.62
C ILE A 138 0.71 -2.64 -11.80
N GLY A 139 0.74 -1.68 -10.87
CA GLY A 139 1.79 -1.52 -9.88
C GLY A 139 1.21 -1.60 -8.47
N VAL A 140 1.87 -2.33 -7.59
CA VAL A 140 1.55 -2.40 -6.15
C VAL A 140 2.82 -2.14 -5.37
N ALA A 141 2.81 -1.09 -4.55
CA ALA A 141 3.94 -0.78 -3.70
C ALA A 141 3.60 -1.06 -2.23
N TYR A 142 4.58 -1.55 -1.46
CA TYR A 142 4.37 -1.99 -0.08
C TYR A 142 5.70 -2.08 0.67
N TYR A 143 5.63 -2.17 2.00
CA TYR A 143 6.78 -2.48 2.85
C TYR A 143 6.81 -3.96 3.21
N ASP A 144 8.01 -4.49 3.46
CA ASP A 144 8.15 -5.79 4.11
C ASP A 144 9.39 -5.88 5.00
N LEU A 145 9.50 -6.99 5.73
CA LEU A 145 10.55 -7.23 6.72
C LEU A 145 11.61 -8.24 6.24
N ARG A 146 11.77 -8.48 4.91
CA ARG A 146 12.71 -9.49 4.39
C ARG A 146 14.19 -9.17 4.65
N SER A 147 14.51 -7.94 4.98
CA SER A 147 15.87 -7.52 5.39
C SER A 147 16.06 -7.49 6.89
N ASN A 148 15.03 -7.81 7.68
CA ASN A 148 15.16 -7.86 9.13
C ASN A 148 16.11 -8.98 9.56
N THR A 149 16.69 -8.82 10.75
CA THR A 149 17.62 -9.77 11.36
C THR A 149 17.10 -10.14 12.74
N SER A 150 17.74 -11.11 13.39
CA SER A 150 17.43 -11.49 14.78
C SER A 150 17.97 -10.51 15.83
N ASP A 151 18.44 -9.32 15.43
CA ASP A 151 18.85 -8.27 16.37
C ASP A 151 17.63 -7.50 16.88
N PRO A 152 17.24 -7.65 18.16
CA PRO A 152 16.04 -6.98 18.70
C PRO A 152 16.22 -5.45 18.84
N ALA A 153 17.41 -4.92 18.59
CA ALA A 153 17.65 -3.47 18.62
C ALA A 153 17.27 -2.78 17.29
N THR A 154 17.02 -3.53 16.22
CA THR A 154 16.70 -3.00 14.89
C THR A 154 15.49 -3.72 14.29
N LEU A 155 14.74 -3.00 13.44
CA LEU A 155 13.66 -3.56 12.63
C LEU A 155 13.85 -3.13 11.18
N LEU A 156 14.71 -3.85 10.46
CA LEU A 156 15.08 -3.49 9.11
C LEU A 156 13.93 -3.77 8.15
N THR A 157 13.50 -2.73 7.47
CA THR A 157 12.33 -2.70 6.59
C THR A 157 12.72 -2.17 5.22
N ASP A 158 12.17 -2.76 4.18
CA ASP A 158 12.33 -2.35 2.79
C ASP A 158 11.02 -1.85 2.19
N TYR A 159 11.13 -1.09 1.08
CA TYR A 159 10.00 -0.71 0.26
C TYR A 159 10.14 -1.30 -1.15
N TRP A 160 9.08 -1.95 -1.61
CA TRP A 160 9.04 -2.74 -2.83
C TRP A 160 7.96 -2.26 -3.79
N LEU A 161 8.15 -2.54 -5.07
CA LEU A 161 7.17 -2.39 -6.13
C LEU A 161 7.02 -3.72 -6.85
N ALA A 162 5.84 -4.34 -6.72
CA ALA A 162 5.41 -5.44 -7.55
C ALA A 162 4.67 -4.91 -8.78
N THR A 163 4.91 -5.51 -9.96
CA THR A 163 4.27 -5.12 -11.21
C THR A 163 3.76 -6.33 -11.97
N SER A 164 2.64 -6.16 -12.68
CA SER A 164 2.01 -7.20 -13.48
C SER A 164 1.32 -6.58 -14.71
N GLU A 165 1.31 -7.30 -15.84
CA GLU A 165 0.54 -6.95 -17.04
C GLU A 165 -0.84 -7.63 -17.07
N ASP A 166 -1.02 -8.71 -16.32
CA ASP A 166 -2.21 -9.57 -16.38
C ASP A 166 -2.92 -9.78 -15.02
N GLY A 167 -2.29 -9.33 -13.91
CA GLY A 167 -2.77 -9.55 -12.55
C GLY A 167 -2.52 -10.98 -12.02
N LEU A 168 -1.81 -11.82 -12.78
CA LEU A 168 -1.50 -13.21 -12.42
C LEU A 168 -0.01 -13.44 -12.24
N ASN A 169 0.78 -12.89 -13.14
CA ASN A 169 2.24 -13.01 -13.13
C ASN A 169 2.86 -11.70 -12.61
N TRP A 170 3.63 -11.78 -11.54
CA TRP A 170 4.18 -10.62 -10.83
C TRP A 170 5.70 -10.61 -10.85
N SER A 171 6.27 -9.42 -10.97
CA SER A 171 7.70 -9.16 -10.85
C SER A 171 7.92 -8.08 -9.80
N GLU A 172 8.92 -8.26 -8.94
CA GLU A 172 9.25 -7.30 -7.88
C GLU A 172 10.54 -6.54 -8.15
N SER A 173 10.57 -5.31 -7.68
CA SER A 173 11.76 -4.46 -7.65
C SER A 173 11.88 -3.77 -6.30
N ARG A 174 13.06 -3.82 -5.71
CA ARG A 174 13.37 -3.10 -4.49
C ARG A 174 13.51 -1.60 -4.76
N ILE A 175 12.79 -0.78 -4.04
CA ILE A 175 12.78 0.68 -4.22
C ILE A 175 13.78 1.36 -3.30
N THR A 176 13.96 0.84 -2.07
CA THR A 176 14.87 1.44 -1.10
C THR A 176 15.92 0.45 -0.61
N LYS A 177 17.05 0.98 -0.10
CA LYS A 177 17.86 0.22 0.85
C LYS A 177 17.10 0.05 2.16
N PRO A 178 17.39 -0.97 2.98
CA PRO A 178 16.79 -1.14 4.29
C PRO A 178 16.93 0.12 5.14
N PHE A 179 15.93 0.38 5.94
CA PHE A 179 15.93 1.42 6.97
C PHE A 179 15.39 0.82 8.28
N ASP A 180 15.82 1.36 9.40
CA ASP A 180 15.44 0.85 10.71
C ASP A 180 14.13 1.47 11.19
N TYR A 181 13.08 0.66 11.19
CA TYR A 181 11.71 1.07 11.56
C TYR A 181 11.57 1.41 13.06
N THR A 182 12.50 0.95 13.94
CA THR A 182 12.47 1.28 15.38
C THR A 182 12.64 2.78 15.64
N THR A 183 13.20 3.53 14.69
CA THR A 183 13.32 4.99 14.75
C THR A 183 11.98 5.71 14.57
N ALA A 184 10.94 5.04 14.05
CA ALA A 184 9.63 5.64 13.79
C ALA A 184 9.02 6.28 15.06
N PRO A 185 8.16 7.31 14.93
CA PRO A 185 7.28 7.73 16.02
C PRO A 185 6.46 6.56 16.56
N PHE A 186 6.04 6.64 17.82
CA PHE A 186 5.22 5.62 18.46
C PHE A 186 3.79 6.16 18.70
N ALA A 187 2.79 5.46 18.15
CA ALA A 187 1.38 5.83 18.26
C ALA A 187 0.51 4.57 18.49
N GLY A 188 0.72 3.88 19.61
CA GLY A 188 0.14 2.56 19.88
C GLY A 188 0.89 1.42 19.17
N GLY A 189 2.00 1.72 18.52
CA GLY A 189 2.92 0.90 17.74
C GLY A 189 3.87 1.83 17.00
N TYR A 190 4.90 1.28 16.35
CA TYR A 190 5.73 2.04 15.42
C TYR A 190 4.86 2.56 14.28
N PHE A 191 4.98 3.85 13.93
CA PHE A 191 4.07 4.49 12.98
C PHE A 191 4.77 5.44 12.01
N ILE A 192 4.60 5.19 10.71
CA ILE A 192 5.09 6.05 9.63
C ILE A 192 3.99 6.58 8.71
N GLY A 193 2.73 6.37 9.08
CA GLY A 193 1.54 6.76 8.32
C GLY A 193 0.70 5.56 7.87
N ASP A 194 -0.59 5.79 7.70
CA ASP A 194 -1.55 4.76 7.27
C ASP A 194 -1.70 4.70 5.74
N TYR A 195 -1.16 5.67 5.00
CA TYR A 195 -1.37 5.82 3.57
C TYR A 195 -0.07 6.05 2.82
N GLN A 196 0.02 5.40 1.67
CA GLN A 196 1.03 5.55 0.65
C GLN A 196 0.37 6.04 -0.63
N SER A 197 1.16 6.53 -1.58
CA SER A 197 0.66 6.86 -2.90
C SER A 197 1.54 6.27 -3.98
N LEU A 198 0.93 5.78 -5.03
CA LEU A 198 1.60 5.32 -6.24
C LEU A 198 0.92 6.01 -7.42
N VAL A 199 1.72 6.65 -8.25
CA VAL A 199 1.25 7.26 -9.51
C VAL A 199 2.17 6.83 -10.64
N SER A 200 1.84 7.21 -11.87
CA SER A 200 2.73 6.98 -13.02
C SER A 200 2.84 8.23 -13.89
N SER A 201 4.01 8.34 -14.54
CA SER A 201 4.24 9.30 -15.62
C SER A 201 4.90 8.54 -16.76
N ASN A 202 4.24 8.52 -17.92
CA ASN A 202 4.61 7.63 -19.03
C ASN A 202 4.71 6.17 -18.54
N ASN A 203 5.84 5.50 -18.79
CA ASN A 203 6.09 4.11 -18.40
C ASN A 203 6.84 3.97 -17.06
N VAL A 204 6.81 5.02 -16.21
CA VAL A 204 7.53 5.07 -14.94
C VAL A 204 6.51 5.11 -13.80
N PHE A 205 6.59 4.18 -12.87
CA PHE A 205 5.89 4.29 -11.58
C PHE A 205 6.66 5.25 -10.67
N ILE A 206 5.92 6.04 -9.91
CA ILE A 206 6.46 6.99 -8.95
C ILE A 206 5.78 6.75 -7.61
N PRO A 207 6.32 5.85 -6.77
CA PRO A 207 5.84 5.70 -5.41
C PRO A 207 6.21 6.90 -4.54
N PHE A 208 5.27 7.31 -3.69
CA PHE A 208 5.45 8.26 -2.59
C PHE A 208 5.28 7.52 -1.29
N PHE A 209 6.32 7.49 -0.48
CA PHE A 209 6.38 6.67 0.72
C PHE A 209 7.19 7.35 1.83
N VAL A 210 7.05 6.87 3.05
CA VAL A 210 7.77 7.37 4.22
C VAL A 210 8.89 6.41 4.59
N LYS A 211 10.05 6.94 4.96
CA LYS A 211 11.14 6.18 5.61
C LYS A 211 11.52 6.84 6.90
N THR A 212 12.00 6.04 7.82
CA THR A 212 12.70 6.55 9.00
C THR A 212 14.09 7.07 8.61
N ASN A 213 14.57 8.03 9.37
CA ASN A 213 15.96 8.47 9.38
C ASN A 213 16.67 7.70 10.48
N SER A 214 17.09 6.47 10.19
CA SER A 214 17.60 5.48 11.14
C SER A 214 18.55 6.09 12.18
N GLY A 215 18.20 5.96 13.46
CA GLY A 215 18.94 6.52 14.59
C GLY A 215 18.75 8.02 14.82
N ASN A 216 18.00 8.75 13.99
CA ASN A 216 17.74 10.18 14.18
C ASN A 216 16.38 10.41 14.88
N PHE A 217 16.40 10.57 16.20
CA PHE A 217 15.19 10.77 17.02
C PHE A 217 14.70 12.24 17.06
N VAL A 218 15.40 13.18 16.43
CA VAL A 218 14.95 14.59 16.29
C VAL A 218 14.12 14.76 15.02
N ASN A 219 14.60 14.22 13.88
CA ASN A 219 13.85 14.12 12.62
C ASN A 219 13.68 12.64 12.28
N ARG A 220 12.61 12.02 12.77
CA ARG A 220 12.43 10.56 12.72
C ARG A 220 12.10 10.03 11.34
N THR A 221 11.37 10.80 10.53
CA THR A 221 10.83 10.36 9.24
C THR A 221 10.86 11.46 8.20
N ASP A 222 11.05 11.07 6.93
CA ASP A 222 10.88 11.94 5.77
C ASP A 222 10.05 11.22 4.69
N VAL A 223 9.43 12.03 3.81
CA VAL A 223 8.70 11.54 2.64
C VAL A 223 9.63 11.49 1.43
N PHE A 224 9.57 10.39 0.70
CA PHE A 224 10.40 10.12 -0.47
C PHE A 224 9.51 9.89 -1.70
N ALA A 225 10.06 10.21 -2.86
CA ALA A 225 9.55 9.79 -4.16
C ALA A 225 10.68 9.13 -4.95
N ALA A 226 10.44 7.95 -5.51
CA ALA A 226 11.45 7.19 -6.24
C ALA A 226 10.90 6.71 -7.58
N PRO A 227 11.23 7.37 -8.71
CA PRO A 227 10.84 6.89 -10.02
C PRO A 227 11.39 5.49 -10.30
N ALA A 228 10.50 4.55 -10.66
CA ALA A 228 10.81 3.16 -10.97
C ALA A 228 10.35 2.82 -12.38
N ILE A 229 11.31 2.47 -13.25
CA ILE A 229 11.04 2.06 -14.62
C ILE A 229 10.75 0.56 -14.63
N PHE A 230 9.52 0.17 -14.98
CA PHE A 230 9.21 -1.22 -15.30
C PHE A 230 9.76 -1.53 -16.70
N ARG A 231 10.53 -2.60 -16.81
CA ARG A 231 10.91 -3.19 -18.09
C ARG A 231 10.30 -4.58 -18.17
N ALA A 232 9.53 -4.85 -19.22
CA ALA A 232 8.95 -6.18 -19.47
C ALA A 232 10.01 -7.29 -19.35
N ILE A 233 9.57 -8.47 -18.92
CA ILE A 233 10.39 -9.65 -18.63
C ILE A 233 11.45 -9.86 -19.72
N GLY A 234 12.73 -9.75 -19.35
CA GLY A 234 13.90 -9.94 -20.24
C GLY A 234 14.97 -8.85 -20.18
N LYS A 235 14.78 -7.75 -19.43
CA LYS A 235 15.79 -6.69 -19.30
C LYS A 235 15.97 -6.28 -17.84
N SER A 236 17.20 -6.37 -17.33
CA SER A 236 17.58 -6.04 -15.95
C SER A 236 17.27 -4.60 -15.54
N TYR A 237 16.77 -4.42 -14.33
CA TYR A 237 16.49 -3.13 -13.69
C TYR A 237 17.78 -2.40 -13.27
N ILE A 238 17.86 -1.10 -13.54
CA ILE A 238 18.83 -0.18 -12.93
C ILE A 238 18.02 0.87 -12.16
N PRO A 239 18.08 0.91 -10.80
CA PRO A 239 17.39 1.94 -10.05
C PRO A 239 18.00 3.31 -10.34
N ALA A 240 17.15 4.30 -10.65
CA ALA A 240 17.58 5.69 -10.64
C ALA A 240 17.92 6.05 -9.18
N SER A 241 19.11 6.61 -8.93
CA SER A 241 19.52 7.03 -7.58
C SER A 241 18.51 8.04 -7.03
N ALA A 242 17.90 7.74 -5.89
CA ALA A 242 17.00 8.64 -5.22
C ALA A 242 17.78 9.85 -4.71
N THR A 243 17.65 10.99 -5.38
CA THR A 243 18.19 12.26 -4.89
C THR A 243 17.13 12.90 -4.01
N PRO A 244 17.39 13.15 -2.71
CA PRO A 244 16.42 13.81 -1.86
C PRO A 244 16.19 15.23 -2.36
N LYS A 245 14.97 15.59 -2.72
CA LYS A 245 14.59 17.00 -2.92
C LYS A 245 14.51 17.63 -1.53
N ARG A 246 15.44 18.52 -1.21
CA ARG A 246 15.36 19.37 -0.01
C ARG A 246 14.07 20.17 -0.09
N SER A 247 13.23 20.09 0.94
CA SER A 247 12.12 21.02 1.13
C SER A 247 12.71 22.42 1.26
N ALA A 248 12.25 23.36 0.43
CA ALA A 248 12.59 24.76 0.60
C ALA A 248 11.97 25.24 1.93
N SER A 249 12.82 25.56 2.90
CA SER A 249 12.38 26.25 4.11
C SER A 249 11.81 27.61 3.70
N ILE A 250 10.51 27.81 3.92
CA ILE A 250 9.88 29.11 3.81
C ILE A 250 10.38 29.95 4.99
N GLY A 251 11.44 30.70 4.77
CA GLY A 251 11.94 31.69 5.71
C GLY A 251 10.89 32.80 5.90
N ARG A 252 10.22 32.82 7.05
CA ARG A 252 9.49 34.01 7.49
C ARG A 252 10.49 35.13 7.72
N ARG A 253 10.46 36.16 6.84
CA ARG A 253 11.05 37.47 7.16
C ARG A 253 10.14 38.14 8.18
N VAL A 254 10.62 38.24 9.40
CA VAL A 254 10.07 39.18 10.41
C VAL A 254 10.58 40.56 10.03
N HIS A 255 9.67 41.46 9.62
CA HIS A 255 9.97 42.88 9.56
C HIS A 255 9.94 43.42 10.99
N GLU A 256 11.10 43.71 11.53
CA GLU A 256 11.22 44.64 12.66
C GLU A 256 10.99 46.07 12.13
N ASN A 257 9.89 46.69 12.53
CA ASN A 257 9.72 48.14 12.45
C ASN A 257 10.23 48.72 13.77
N ASN A 258 11.38 49.40 13.70
CA ASN A 258 11.77 50.40 14.68
C ASN A 258 10.94 51.67 14.46
N GLN A 259 10.15 52.05 15.44
CA GLN A 259 10.04 53.41 16.01
C GLN A 259 9.40 53.34 17.39
#